data_8a2af67df0a78ce46d8966df3ae7ecb9
#
_entry.id   8a2af67df0a78ce46d8966df3ae7ecb9
#
_cell.length_a   1.000
_cell.length_b   1.000
_cell.length_c   1.000
_cell.angle_alpha   90.00
_cell.angle_beta   90.00
_cell.angle_gamma   90.00
#
_symmetry.space_group_name_H-M   'P 1'
#
loop_
_entity.id
_entity.type
_entity.pdbx_description
1 polymer ?
#
loop_
_entity_poly.entity_id
_entity_poly.type
_entity_poly.pdbx_seq_one_letter_code
_entity_poly.pdbx_strand_id
1 'polypeptide(L)'
;MDIAGLAKGASRGEGLGNKFLGTARDCDALCHVVRAFEDPDTIHVEGRVDPAEDVELINLELLLADLAHVERRLERSTCRGEERGALEAVAAGLREGVPARALGLADHARRAIRSMGLLTLKPLMYALNPSP
;
A
#
# COMPACT_ATOMS: atom_id res chain seq x y z
N MET A 1 -5.22 -0.24 11.28
CA MET A 1 -5.18 -1.61 10.77
C MET A 1 -3.76 -2.16 10.77
N ASP A 2 -3.60 -3.35 11.27
CA ASP A 2 -2.32 -4.03 11.29
C ASP A 2 -2.08 -4.72 9.95
N ILE A 3 -0.96 -4.44 9.34
CA ILE A 3 -0.58 -5.05 8.06
C ILE A 3 0.54 -6.09 8.26
N ALA A 4 0.54 -6.75 9.42
CA ALA A 4 1.48 -7.78 9.78
C ALA A 4 1.38 -8.93 8.80
N GLY A 5 1.66 -9.45 8.05
CA GLY A 5 1.50 -10.50 7.06
C GLY A 5 2.02 -10.10 5.69
N LEU A 6 2.31 -8.81 5.50
CA LEU A 6 2.94 -8.36 4.28
C LEU A 6 4.41 -8.74 4.31
N ALA A 7 4.84 -9.40 3.27
CA ALA A 7 6.21 -9.83 3.10
C ALA A 7 6.62 -9.61 1.65
N LYS A 8 7.91 -9.72 1.39
CA LYS A 8 8.43 -9.56 0.04
C LYS A 8 7.76 -10.55 -0.91
N GLY A 9 7.11 -10.05 -1.94
CA GLY A 9 6.38 -10.87 -2.90
C GLY A 9 4.91 -11.05 -2.61
N ALA A 10 4.43 -10.71 -1.41
CA ALA A 10 3.02 -10.89 -1.03
C ALA A 10 2.09 -10.03 -1.88
N SER A 11 2.52 -8.85 -2.29
CA SER A 11 1.75 -7.95 -3.16
C SER A 11 1.44 -8.57 -4.53
N ARG A 12 2.13 -9.64 -4.90
CA ARG A 12 1.92 -10.37 -6.14
C ARG A 12 0.87 -11.46 -6.03
N GLY A 13 0.11 -11.47 -4.95
CA GLY A 13 -0.92 -12.47 -4.71
C GLY A 13 -0.45 -13.71 -4.01
N GLU A 14 0.72 -13.67 -3.41
CA GLU A 14 1.30 -14.80 -2.68
C GLU A 14 0.93 -14.76 -1.20
N GLY A 15 0.51 -15.89 -0.65
CA GLY A 15 0.28 -16.05 0.76
C GLY A 15 -0.82 -15.16 1.35
N LEU A 16 -0.69 -14.86 2.64
CA LEU A 16 -1.68 -14.13 3.40
C LEU A 16 -1.70 -12.62 3.09
N GLY A 17 -0.62 -12.09 2.52
CA GLY A 17 -0.53 -10.66 2.21
C GLY A 17 -1.66 -10.17 1.34
N ASN A 18 -2.06 -10.96 0.34
CA ASN A 18 -3.14 -10.59 -0.57
C ASN A 18 -4.47 -10.43 0.17
N LYS A 19 -4.74 -11.30 1.15
CA LYS A 19 -5.94 -11.24 1.97
C LYS A 19 -5.94 -10.00 2.86
N PHE A 20 -4.79 -9.68 3.47
CA PHE A 20 -4.64 -8.47 4.28
C PHE A 20 -4.83 -7.21 3.45
N LEU A 21 -4.31 -7.20 2.22
CA LEU A 21 -4.47 -6.05 1.33
C LEU A 21 -5.93 -5.81 1.00
N GLY A 22 -6.71 -6.87 0.75
CA GLY A 22 -8.14 -6.75 0.52
C GLY A 22 -8.87 -6.10 1.68
N THR A 23 -8.55 -6.51 2.91
CA THR A 23 -9.14 -5.92 4.11
C THR A 23 -8.68 -4.47 4.31
N ALA A 24 -7.40 -4.19 4.06
CA ALA A 24 -6.85 -2.84 4.20
C ALA A 24 -7.52 -1.84 3.26
N ARG A 25 -7.97 -2.28 2.09
CA ARG A 25 -8.64 -1.41 1.12
C ARG A 25 -9.97 -0.86 1.64
N ASP A 26 -10.59 -1.55 2.59
CA ASP A 26 -11.86 -1.13 3.19
C ASP A 26 -11.67 -0.17 4.37
N CYS A 27 -10.45 0.07 4.80
CA CYS A 27 -10.15 0.97 5.90
C CYS A 27 -10.01 2.41 5.42
N ASP A 28 -10.30 3.37 6.31
CA ASP A 28 -10.16 4.81 5.98
C ASP A 28 -8.74 5.31 6.14
N ALA A 29 -7.94 4.64 6.99
CA ALA A 29 -6.56 5.00 7.26
C ALA A 29 -5.78 3.74 7.62
N LEU A 30 -4.47 3.79 7.46
CA LEU A 30 -3.58 2.68 7.77
C LEU A 30 -2.63 3.08 8.89
N CYS A 31 -2.29 2.11 9.74
CA CYS A 31 -1.26 2.29 10.76
C CYS A 31 -0.24 1.18 10.61
N HIS A 32 0.99 1.56 10.29
CA HIS A 32 2.10 0.62 10.20
C HIS A 32 2.82 0.56 11.54
N VAL A 33 2.72 -0.57 12.22
CA VAL A 33 3.43 -0.80 13.48
C VAL A 33 4.84 -1.27 13.16
N VAL A 34 5.81 -0.44 13.50
CA VAL A 34 7.22 -0.69 13.18
C VAL A 34 7.93 -1.20 14.43
N ARG A 35 8.55 -2.36 14.33
CA ARG A 35 9.34 -2.90 15.42
C ARG A 35 10.71 -2.23 15.47
N ALA A 36 11.08 -1.80 16.67
CA ALA A 36 12.38 -1.20 16.93
C ALA A 36 13.17 -2.02 17.97
N PHE A 37 12.86 -3.31 18.09
CA PHE A 37 13.54 -4.23 19.01
C PHE A 37 13.77 -5.56 18.34
N GLU A 38 14.74 -6.31 18.83
CA GLU A 38 14.96 -7.69 18.42
C GLU A 38 14.15 -8.61 19.32
N ASP A 39 13.39 -9.51 18.71
CA ASP A 39 12.61 -10.53 19.42
C ASP A 39 13.13 -11.88 18.96
N PRO A 40 13.73 -12.69 19.86
CA PRO A 40 14.29 -13.98 19.44
C PRO A 40 13.23 -14.96 18.96
N ASP A 41 11.96 -14.73 19.31
CA ASP A 41 10.86 -15.59 18.86
C ASP A 41 10.28 -15.14 17.53
N THR A 42 10.77 -14.04 16.97
CA THR A 42 10.29 -13.48 15.71
C THR A 42 11.39 -13.54 14.66
N ILE A 43 11.09 -14.14 13.52
CA ILE A 43 12.02 -14.19 12.41
C ILE A 43 11.82 -12.95 11.55
N HIS A 44 12.86 -12.16 11.44
CA HIS A 44 12.87 -11.01 10.55
C HIS A 44 13.31 -11.44 9.16
N VAL A 45 12.69 -10.93 8.10
CA VAL A 45 12.99 -11.31 6.73
C VAL A 45 14.47 -11.10 6.41
N GLU A 46 15.05 -10.02 6.91
CA GLU A 46 16.45 -9.68 6.68
C GLU A 46 17.37 -10.17 7.81
N GLY A 47 16.84 -10.92 8.77
CA GLY A 47 17.62 -11.45 9.88
C GLY A 47 18.03 -10.43 10.93
N ARG A 48 17.52 -9.21 10.85
CA ARG A 48 17.84 -8.13 11.80
C ARG A 48 16.70 -7.15 11.88
N VAL A 49 16.67 -6.38 12.95
CA VAL A 49 15.68 -5.30 13.13
C VAL A 49 16.26 -4.01 12.55
N ASP A 50 15.59 -3.45 11.56
CA ASP A 50 15.92 -2.17 10.97
C ASP A 50 14.61 -1.43 10.68
N PRO A 51 14.17 -0.52 11.58
CA PRO A 51 12.90 0.15 11.41
C PRO A 51 12.78 0.94 10.11
N ALA A 52 13.84 1.60 9.67
CA ALA A 52 13.82 2.37 8.43
C ALA A 52 13.65 1.47 7.21
N GLU A 53 14.36 0.36 7.18
CA GLU A 53 14.27 -0.63 6.11
C GLU A 53 12.88 -1.26 6.07
N ASP A 54 12.30 -1.57 7.23
CA ASP A 54 10.96 -2.12 7.33
C ASP A 54 9.92 -1.15 6.76
N VAL A 55 10.03 0.13 7.07
CA VAL A 55 9.12 1.16 6.54
C VAL A 55 9.23 1.22 5.02
N GLU A 56 10.45 1.23 4.48
CA GLU A 56 10.66 1.28 3.04
C GLU A 56 10.09 0.05 2.34
N LEU A 57 10.29 -1.13 2.93
CA LEU A 57 9.81 -2.38 2.35
C LEU A 57 8.28 -2.41 2.30
N ILE A 58 7.62 -2.04 3.39
CA ILE A 58 6.16 -2.03 3.44
C ILE A 58 5.60 -0.97 2.48
N ASN A 59 6.20 0.20 2.43
CA ASN A 59 5.76 1.23 1.49
C ASN A 59 5.88 0.76 0.04
N LEU A 60 6.95 0.06 -0.29
CA LEU A 60 7.12 -0.51 -1.62
C LEU A 60 6.06 -1.57 -1.92
N GLU A 61 5.75 -2.45 -0.96
CA GLU A 61 4.72 -3.46 -1.12
C GLU A 61 3.34 -2.84 -1.35
N LEU A 62 3.00 -1.80 -0.59
CA LEU A 62 1.73 -1.09 -0.77
C LEU A 62 1.65 -0.43 -2.14
N LEU A 63 2.74 0.18 -2.58
CA LEU A 63 2.82 0.85 -3.87
C LEU A 63 2.67 -0.14 -5.02
N LEU A 64 3.35 -1.27 -4.96
CA LEU A 64 3.27 -2.31 -5.99
C LEU A 64 1.87 -2.94 -6.03
N ALA A 65 1.26 -3.14 -4.86
CA ALA A 65 -0.10 -3.67 -4.78
C ALA A 65 -1.10 -2.73 -5.45
N ASP A 66 -0.97 -1.43 -5.19
CA ASP A 66 -1.84 -0.44 -5.81
C ASP A 66 -1.61 -0.35 -7.32
N LEU A 67 -0.36 -0.40 -7.76
CA LEU A 67 -0.06 -0.37 -9.19
C LEU A 67 -0.71 -1.55 -9.92
N ALA A 68 -0.58 -2.75 -9.37
CA ALA A 68 -1.20 -3.94 -9.96
C ALA A 68 -2.73 -3.80 -9.99
N HIS A 69 -3.33 -3.27 -8.92
CA HIS A 69 -4.77 -3.08 -8.82
C HIS A 69 -5.27 -2.06 -9.84
N VAL A 70 -4.56 -0.94 -9.98
CA VAL A 70 -4.89 0.11 -10.95
C VAL A 70 -4.75 -0.41 -12.38
N GLU A 71 -3.68 -1.12 -12.67
CA GLU A 71 -3.45 -1.66 -14.01
C GLU A 71 -4.55 -2.64 -14.41
N ARG A 72 -5.00 -3.49 -13.50
CA ARG A 72 -6.13 -4.40 -13.76
C ARG A 72 -7.40 -3.64 -14.07
N ARG A 73 -7.67 -2.56 -13.34
CA ARG A 73 -8.86 -1.73 -13.60
C ARG A 73 -8.78 -1.03 -14.95
N LEU A 74 -7.60 -0.53 -15.32
CA LEU A 74 -7.38 0.16 -16.59
C LEU A 74 -7.56 -0.76 -17.81
N GLU A 75 -7.39 -2.06 -17.62
CA GLU A 75 -7.62 -3.04 -18.69
C GLU A 75 -9.11 -3.20 -19.02
N ARG A 76 -10.00 -2.78 -18.15
CA ARG A 76 -11.45 -2.93 -18.35
C ARG A 76 -11.97 -1.80 -19.23
N SER A 77 -12.80 -2.14 -20.21
CA SER A 77 -13.44 -1.16 -21.08
C SER A 77 -14.41 -0.25 -20.33
N THR A 78 -14.90 -0.69 -19.17
CA THR A 78 -15.78 0.11 -18.31
C THR A 78 -15.04 1.21 -17.56
N CYS A 79 -13.71 1.17 -17.50
CA CYS A 79 -12.90 2.23 -16.90
C CYS A 79 -12.71 3.33 -17.94
N ARG A 80 -13.39 4.45 -17.76
CA ARG A 80 -13.39 5.56 -18.71
C ARG A 80 -13.66 6.88 -18.02
N GLY A 81 -13.52 8.00 -18.75
CA GLY A 81 -13.82 9.32 -18.24
C GLY A 81 -12.87 9.74 -17.12
N GLU A 82 -13.42 10.39 -16.09
CA GLU A 82 -12.61 10.88 -14.97
C GLU A 82 -11.91 9.75 -14.21
N GLU A 83 -12.57 8.62 -14.07
CA GLU A 83 -11.96 7.47 -13.41
C GLU A 83 -10.68 7.05 -14.14
N ARG A 84 -10.75 6.89 -15.46
CA ARG A 84 -9.58 6.50 -16.27
C ARG A 84 -8.47 7.53 -16.17
N GLY A 85 -8.81 8.80 -16.32
CA GLY A 85 -7.83 9.87 -16.23
C GLY A 85 -7.11 9.89 -14.89
N ALA A 86 -7.88 9.75 -13.80
CA ALA A 86 -7.32 9.71 -12.45
C ALA A 86 -6.42 8.49 -12.26
N LEU A 87 -6.85 7.32 -12.71
CA LEU A 87 -6.07 6.09 -12.56
C LEU A 87 -4.81 6.09 -13.42
N GLU A 88 -4.85 6.71 -14.60
CA GLU A 88 -3.65 6.86 -15.42
C GLU A 88 -2.62 7.75 -14.74
N ALA A 89 -3.07 8.85 -14.11
CA ALA A 89 -2.18 9.72 -13.34
C ALA A 89 -1.59 8.98 -12.12
N VAL A 90 -2.42 8.21 -11.43
CA VAL A 90 -1.97 7.42 -10.29
C VAL A 90 -0.94 6.37 -10.73
N ALA A 91 -1.22 5.65 -11.81
CA ALA A 91 -0.29 4.63 -12.32
C ALA A 91 1.07 5.24 -12.67
N ALA A 92 1.07 6.39 -13.33
CA ALA A 92 2.31 7.09 -13.67
C ALA A 92 3.11 7.45 -12.41
N GLY A 93 2.43 7.99 -11.38
CA GLY A 93 3.07 8.32 -10.12
C GLY A 93 3.62 7.11 -9.40
N LEU A 94 2.85 6.03 -9.34
CA LEU A 94 3.29 4.80 -8.69
C LEU A 94 4.51 4.20 -9.37
N ARG A 95 4.58 4.26 -10.71
CA ARG A 95 5.76 3.79 -11.44
C ARG A 95 7.01 4.60 -11.12
N GLU A 96 6.83 5.87 -10.75
CA GLU A 96 7.92 6.75 -10.32
C GLU A 96 8.24 6.61 -8.83
N GLY A 97 7.54 5.73 -8.11
CA GLY A 97 7.74 5.55 -6.68
C GLY A 97 6.99 6.55 -5.81
N VAL A 98 6.01 7.26 -6.38
CA VAL A 98 5.24 8.29 -5.66
C VAL A 98 3.91 7.70 -5.22
N PRO A 99 3.61 7.71 -3.90
CA PRO A 99 2.29 7.24 -3.43
C PRO A 99 1.18 8.17 -3.93
N ALA A 100 -0.01 7.61 -4.12
CA ALA A 100 -1.13 8.37 -4.68
C ALA A 100 -1.47 9.62 -3.85
N ARG A 101 -1.32 9.55 -2.52
CA ARG A 101 -1.59 10.68 -1.63
C ARG A 101 -0.70 11.89 -1.89
N ALA A 102 0.47 11.68 -2.48
CA ALA A 102 1.45 12.74 -2.75
C ALA A 102 1.30 13.35 -4.13
N LEU A 103 0.36 12.87 -4.94
CA LEU A 103 0.19 13.36 -6.31
C LEU A 103 -0.61 14.66 -6.42
N GLY A 104 -1.22 15.11 -5.32
CA GLY A 104 -2.02 16.33 -5.36
C GLY A 104 -3.25 16.23 -6.24
N LEU A 105 -3.90 15.07 -6.26
CA LEU A 105 -5.11 14.87 -7.06
C LEU A 105 -6.22 15.83 -6.65
N ALA A 106 -6.94 16.36 -7.62
CA ALA A 106 -8.11 17.19 -7.37
C ALA A 106 -9.21 16.37 -6.69
N ASP A 107 -10.10 17.04 -5.94
CA ASP A 107 -11.15 16.37 -5.20
C ASP A 107 -12.05 15.51 -6.09
N HIS A 108 -12.38 16.00 -7.29
CA HIS A 108 -13.22 15.25 -8.21
C HIS A 108 -12.52 13.97 -8.71
N ALA A 109 -11.20 14.03 -8.91
CA ALA A 109 -10.42 12.87 -9.30
C ALA A 109 -10.40 11.83 -8.17
N ARG A 110 -10.17 12.28 -6.93
CA ARG A 110 -10.19 11.39 -5.77
C ARG A 110 -11.55 10.72 -5.60
N ARG A 111 -12.63 11.46 -5.78
CA ARG A 111 -13.99 10.91 -5.71
C ARG A 111 -14.22 9.85 -6.78
N ALA A 112 -13.71 10.08 -7.98
CA ALA A 112 -13.89 9.15 -9.10
C ALA A 112 -13.25 7.78 -8.85
N ILE A 113 -12.20 7.73 -8.03
CA ILE A 113 -11.46 6.48 -7.76
C ILE A 113 -11.63 5.98 -6.31
N ARG A 114 -12.54 6.58 -5.56
CA ARG A 114 -12.74 6.23 -4.14
C ARG A 114 -13.05 4.75 -3.94
N SER A 115 -13.86 4.17 -4.81
CA SER A 115 -14.26 2.77 -4.71
C SER A 115 -13.10 1.79 -4.89
N MET A 116 -11.98 2.24 -5.45
CA MET A 116 -10.80 1.40 -5.59
C MET A 116 -10.13 1.06 -4.26
N GLY A 117 -10.32 1.89 -3.24
CA GLY A 117 -9.70 1.68 -1.94
C GLY A 117 -8.18 1.68 -2.00
N LEU A 118 -7.59 2.56 -2.80
CA LEU A 118 -6.14 2.59 -2.98
C LEU A 118 -5.42 2.82 -1.66
N LEU A 119 -4.49 1.93 -1.34
CA LEU A 119 -3.75 1.96 -0.07
C LEU A 119 -2.86 3.19 0.03
N THR A 120 -2.20 3.55 -1.07
CA THR A 120 -1.28 4.70 -1.10
C THR A 120 -2.02 6.04 -1.12
N LEU A 121 -3.34 6.05 -1.27
CA LEU A 121 -4.15 7.26 -1.20
C LEU A 121 -4.64 7.53 0.23
N LYS A 122 -4.64 6.51 1.09
CA LYS A 122 -5.09 6.63 2.48
C LYS A 122 -4.03 7.28 3.35
N PRO A 123 -4.44 7.99 4.42
CA PRO A 123 -3.48 8.45 5.42
C PRO A 123 -2.73 7.26 6.01
N LEU A 124 -1.43 7.42 6.17
CA LEU A 124 -0.57 6.38 6.73
C LEU A 124 0.11 6.94 7.96
N MET A 125 -0.08 6.26 9.09
CA MET A 125 0.56 6.59 10.36
C MET A 125 1.53 5.49 10.72
N TYR A 126 2.57 5.86 11.48
CA TYR A 126 3.54 4.89 11.98
C TYR A 126 3.46 4.85 13.49
N ALA A 127 3.46 3.64 14.03
CA ALA A 127 3.56 3.42 15.48
C ALA A 127 4.84 2.65 15.74
N LEU A 128 5.71 3.20 16.58
CA LEU A 128 6.97 2.57 16.92
C LEU A 128 6.78 1.70 18.13
N ASN A 129 7.12 0.43 18.04
CA ASN A 129 7.08 -0.50 19.16
C ASN A 129 8.52 -0.77 19.62
N PRO A 130 8.98 -0.10 20.69
CA PRO A 130 10.38 -0.18 21.12
C PRO A 130 10.72 -1.38 21.98
N SER A 131 9.72 -2.13 22.43
CA SER A 131 9.95 -3.30 23.31
C SER A 131 8.95 -4.40 23.00
N PRO A 132 9.35 -5.65 23.27
CA PRO A 132 8.46 -6.80 23.07
C PRO A 132 7.19 -6.73 23.88
#